data_9406bbe99b6aa7342eb1113e2761388d
#
_entry.id   9406bbe99b6aa7342eb1113e2761388d
#
_cell.length_a   1.000
_cell.length_b   1.000
_cell.length_c   1.000
_cell.angle_alpha   90.00
_cell.angle_beta   90.00
_cell.angle_gamma   90.00
#
_symmetry.space_group_name_H-M   'P 1'
#
loop_
_entity.id
_entity.type
_entity.pdbx_description
1 polymer ?
#
loop_
_entity_poly.entity_id
_entity_poly.type
_entity_poly.pdbx_seq_one_letter_code
_entity_poly.pdbx_strand_id
1 'polypeptide(L)'
;MTDARRPGRVRRERSLTETLLSITLGLEAAMMFFASLVVFGLDRLDPDWLALVYGAMFIVVLVIAAALQRYTWGVWFGAVLQLAIIATGLLEPMMFLVGAAFLALWVYCFVRGRQIDRQKAAWLAAQASGTPSPATSPEGDTP
;
A
#
# COMPACT_ATOMS: atom_id res chain seq x y z
N MET A 1 -31.09 -17.53 33.02
CA MET A 1 -30.47 -17.70 31.69
C MET A 1 -29.74 -16.41 31.38
N THR A 2 -28.46 -16.35 31.69
CA THR A 2 -27.60 -15.16 31.52
C THR A 2 -26.96 -15.25 30.15
N ASP A 3 -27.46 -14.43 29.23
CA ASP A 3 -26.91 -14.30 27.88
C ASP A 3 -25.57 -13.57 27.99
N ALA A 4 -24.49 -14.36 28.03
CA ALA A 4 -23.12 -13.82 28.01
C ALA A 4 -22.85 -13.30 26.58
N ARG A 5 -23.13 -12.00 26.34
CA ARG A 5 -22.70 -11.29 25.14
C ARG A 5 -21.19 -11.47 25.01
N ARG A 6 -20.77 -12.36 24.12
CA ARG A 6 -19.37 -12.49 23.70
C ARG A 6 -18.90 -11.11 23.19
N PRO A 7 -17.82 -10.54 23.74
CA PRO A 7 -17.28 -9.30 23.22
C PRO A 7 -16.93 -9.52 21.76
N GLY A 8 -17.58 -8.78 20.87
CA GLY A 8 -17.33 -8.83 19.45
C GLY A 8 -15.83 -8.55 19.21
N ARG A 9 -15.14 -9.47 18.55
CA ARG A 9 -13.74 -9.35 18.16
C ARG A 9 -13.60 -8.07 17.35
N VAL A 10 -13.05 -7.02 17.96
CA VAL A 10 -12.79 -5.75 17.27
C VAL A 10 -11.86 -6.06 16.10
N ARG A 11 -12.43 -6.10 14.89
CA ARG A 11 -11.69 -6.33 13.66
C ARG A 11 -10.82 -5.08 13.46
N ARG A 12 -9.50 -5.24 13.58
CA ARG A 12 -8.55 -4.15 13.33
C ARG A 12 -8.80 -3.61 11.90
N GLU A 13 -9.33 -2.40 11.81
CA GLU A 13 -9.48 -1.73 10.51
C GLU A 13 -8.08 -1.44 9.94
N ARG A 14 -7.82 -1.90 8.72
CA ARG A 14 -6.60 -1.56 7.99
C ARG A 14 -6.60 -0.06 7.71
N SER A 15 -5.45 0.59 7.91
CA SER A 15 -5.31 1.98 7.49
C SER A 15 -5.35 2.08 5.96
N LEU A 16 -5.84 3.20 5.44
CA LEU A 16 -5.83 3.44 3.99
C LEU A 16 -4.41 3.49 3.44
N THR A 17 -3.47 4.04 4.21
CA THR A 17 -2.05 4.03 3.88
C THR A 17 -1.55 2.61 3.65
N GLU A 18 -1.80 1.69 4.57
CA GLU A 18 -1.41 0.27 4.47
C GLU A 18 -1.98 -0.38 3.20
N THR A 19 -3.25 -0.12 2.91
CA THR A 19 -3.93 -0.69 1.74
C THR A 19 -3.35 -0.14 0.44
N LEU A 20 -3.17 1.17 0.32
CA LEU A 20 -2.62 1.81 -0.87
C LEU A 20 -1.19 1.35 -1.17
N LEU A 21 -0.33 1.29 -0.15
CA LEU A 21 1.05 0.83 -0.31
C LEU A 21 1.12 -0.65 -0.71
N SER A 22 0.26 -1.50 -0.14
CA SER A 22 0.18 -2.91 -0.53
C SER A 22 -0.28 -3.10 -1.97
N ILE A 23 -1.23 -2.27 -2.45
CA ILE A 23 -1.68 -2.28 -3.84
C ILE A 23 -0.54 -1.85 -4.79
N THR A 24 0.22 -0.81 -4.44
CA THR A 24 1.36 -0.34 -5.23
C THR A 24 2.41 -1.44 -5.38
N LEU A 25 2.80 -2.11 -4.29
CA LEU A 25 3.74 -3.23 -4.33
C LEU A 25 3.18 -4.44 -5.10
N GLY A 26 1.88 -4.69 -5.01
CA GLY A 26 1.21 -5.73 -5.80
C GLY A 26 1.27 -5.43 -7.31
N LEU A 27 1.05 -4.17 -7.70
CA LEU A 27 1.17 -3.73 -9.09
C LEU A 27 2.61 -3.87 -9.59
N GLU A 28 3.57 -3.52 -8.75
CA GLU A 28 5.00 -3.67 -9.03
C GLU A 28 5.40 -5.14 -9.21
N ALA A 29 4.87 -6.05 -8.38
CA ALA A 29 5.07 -7.49 -8.54
C ALA A 29 4.52 -8.00 -9.88
N ALA A 30 3.36 -7.51 -10.31
CA ALA A 30 2.80 -7.84 -11.62
C ALA A 30 3.70 -7.32 -12.77
N MET A 31 4.23 -6.10 -12.66
CA MET A 31 5.19 -5.56 -13.63
C MET A 31 6.47 -6.39 -13.69
N MET A 32 7.02 -6.80 -12.54
CA MET A 32 8.21 -7.65 -12.49
C MET A 32 7.96 -9.03 -13.11
N PHE A 33 6.75 -9.57 -12.98
CA PHE A 33 6.35 -10.79 -13.65
C PHE A 33 6.46 -10.66 -15.19
N PHE A 34 5.86 -9.60 -15.74
CA PHE A 34 5.95 -9.36 -17.18
C PHE A 34 7.37 -9.05 -17.65
N ALA A 35 8.12 -8.26 -16.85
CA ALA A 35 9.52 -7.98 -17.16
C ALA A 35 10.38 -9.24 -17.22
N SER A 36 10.19 -10.18 -16.28
CA SER A 36 10.93 -11.46 -16.29
C SER A 36 10.58 -12.33 -17.50
N LEU A 37 9.32 -12.33 -17.94
CA LEU A 37 8.90 -13.02 -19.17
C LEU A 37 9.53 -12.41 -20.43
N VAL A 38 9.62 -11.09 -20.48
CA VAL A 38 10.27 -10.38 -21.61
C VAL A 38 11.77 -10.70 -21.64
N VAL A 39 12.47 -10.67 -20.50
CA VAL A 39 13.90 -10.99 -20.41
C VAL A 39 14.14 -12.45 -20.82
N PHE A 40 13.26 -13.37 -20.38
CA PHE A 40 13.30 -14.78 -20.78
C PHE A 40 13.10 -14.95 -22.28
N GLY A 41 12.10 -14.26 -22.88
CA GLY A 41 11.79 -14.38 -24.31
C GLY A 41 12.83 -13.71 -25.23
N LEU A 42 13.69 -12.84 -24.69
CA LEU A 42 14.77 -12.16 -25.43
C LEU A 42 16.12 -12.89 -25.32
N ASP A 43 16.17 -14.05 -24.67
CA ASP A 43 17.39 -14.85 -24.45
C ASP A 43 18.57 -14.02 -23.89
N ARG A 44 18.28 -13.09 -22.98
CA ARG A 44 19.26 -12.14 -22.46
C ARG A 44 20.19 -12.72 -21.39
N LEU A 45 19.87 -13.87 -20.84
CA LEU A 45 20.63 -14.57 -19.79
C LEU A 45 21.01 -15.98 -20.27
N ASP A 46 22.17 -16.45 -19.89
CA ASP A 46 22.63 -17.80 -20.16
C ASP A 46 22.90 -18.53 -18.82
N PRO A 47 22.12 -19.57 -18.46
CA PRO A 47 20.93 -20.11 -19.14
C PRO A 47 19.66 -19.26 -18.95
N ASP A 48 18.77 -19.25 -19.95
CA ASP A 48 17.56 -18.40 -20.06
C ASP A 48 16.62 -18.49 -18.86
N TRP A 49 16.49 -19.69 -18.27
CA TRP A 49 15.62 -19.92 -17.11
C TRP A 49 15.98 -19.08 -15.88
N LEU A 50 17.21 -18.54 -15.81
CA LEU A 50 17.63 -17.65 -14.74
C LEU A 50 16.76 -16.39 -14.67
N ALA A 51 16.28 -15.88 -15.81
CA ALA A 51 15.37 -14.75 -15.86
C ALA A 51 14.09 -15.00 -15.04
N LEU A 52 13.53 -16.20 -15.17
CA LEU A 52 12.32 -16.60 -14.42
C LEU A 52 12.61 -16.79 -12.93
N VAL A 53 13.76 -17.35 -12.58
CA VAL A 53 14.15 -17.55 -11.18
C VAL A 53 14.36 -16.20 -10.46
N TYR A 54 15.11 -15.28 -11.08
CA TYR A 54 15.31 -13.96 -10.53
C TYR A 54 14.00 -13.17 -10.44
N GLY A 55 13.15 -13.26 -11.50
CA GLY A 55 11.82 -12.66 -11.49
C GLY A 55 10.95 -13.21 -10.38
N ALA A 56 10.88 -14.53 -10.22
CA ALA A 56 10.10 -15.18 -9.17
C ALA A 56 10.60 -14.79 -7.77
N MET A 57 11.91 -14.75 -7.56
CA MET A 57 12.52 -14.31 -6.29
C MET A 57 12.13 -12.85 -5.97
N PHE A 58 12.18 -11.97 -6.98
CA PHE A 58 11.79 -10.57 -6.81
C PHE A 58 10.31 -10.43 -6.47
N ILE A 59 9.44 -11.18 -7.15
CA ILE A 59 7.99 -11.19 -6.86
C ILE A 59 7.72 -11.65 -5.42
N VAL A 60 8.39 -12.71 -4.96
CA VAL A 60 8.25 -13.19 -3.58
C VAL A 60 8.65 -12.11 -2.58
N VAL A 61 9.76 -11.41 -2.80
CA VAL A 61 10.20 -10.29 -1.95
C VAL A 61 9.18 -9.16 -1.94
N LEU A 62 8.61 -8.79 -3.09
CA LEU A 62 7.58 -7.76 -3.20
C LEU A 62 6.28 -8.16 -2.48
N VAL A 63 5.86 -9.41 -2.59
CA VAL A 63 4.69 -9.94 -1.86
C VAL A 63 4.92 -9.92 -0.36
N ILE A 64 6.10 -10.32 0.10
CA ILE A 64 6.49 -10.23 1.52
C ILE A 64 6.49 -8.76 1.97
N ALA A 65 7.08 -7.86 1.19
CA ALA A 65 7.08 -6.44 1.48
C ALA A 65 5.66 -5.87 1.57
N ALA A 66 4.76 -6.26 0.67
CA ALA A 66 3.34 -5.87 0.72
C ALA A 66 2.65 -6.37 2.00
N ALA A 67 2.96 -7.59 2.45
CA ALA A 67 2.45 -8.13 3.70
C ALA A 67 3.03 -7.41 4.93
N LEU A 68 4.28 -6.93 4.86
CA LEU A 68 4.95 -6.20 5.93
C LEU A 68 4.46 -4.74 6.07
N GLN A 69 3.77 -4.18 5.09
CA GLN A 69 3.22 -2.81 5.14
C GLN A 69 2.27 -2.58 6.34
N ARG A 70 1.74 -3.63 6.93
CA ARG A 70 0.96 -3.57 8.17
C ARG A 70 1.76 -3.13 9.41
N TYR A 71 3.09 -3.14 9.33
CA TYR A 71 3.99 -2.71 10.41
C TYR A 71 4.61 -1.35 10.06
N THR A 72 4.84 -0.51 11.05
CA THR A 72 5.41 0.83 10.85
C THR A 72 6.78 0.78 10.15
N TRP A 73 7.59 -0.22 10.46
CA TRP A 73 8.91 -0.40 9.83
C TRP A 73 8.83 -1.06 8.44
N GLY A 74 7.71 -1.73 8.12
CA GLY A 74 7.44 -2.28 6.79
C GLY A 74 7.39 -1.21 5.70
N VAL A 75 6.93 0.00 6.05
CA VAL A 75 6.96 1.17 5.16
C VAL A 75 8.40 1.53 4.77
N TRP A 76 9.32 1.52 5.73
CA TRP A 76 10.74 1.75 5.47
C TRP A 76 11.36 0.65 4.61
N PHE A 77 10.97 -0.59 4.84
CA PHE A 77 11.40 -1.72 4.00
C PHE A 77 10.91 -1.56 2.55
N GLY A 78 9.66 -1.14 2.35
CA GLY A 78 9.12 -0.80 1.02
C GLY A 78 9.93 0.32 0.34
N ALA A 79 10.30 1.39 1.08
CA ALA A 79 11.11 2.47 0.54
C ALA A 79 12.51 2.01 0.12
N VAL A 80 13.16 1.16 0.92
CA VAL A 80 14.47 0.58 0.58
C VAL A 80 14.36 -0.30 -0.67
N LEU A 81 13.28 -1.06 -0.79
CA LEU A 81 13.03 -1.90 -1.96
C LEU A 81 12.83 -1.06 -3.22
N GLN A 82 12.12 0.07 -3.13
CA GLN A 82 11.98 1.03 -4.24
C GLN A 82 13.34 1.58 -4.71
N LEU A 83 14.22 1.91 -3.77
CA LEU A 83 15.58 2.34 -4.11
C LEU A 83 16.39 1.23 -4.77
N ALA A 84 16.23 -0.02 -4.31
CA ALA A 84 16.88 -1.17 -4.93
C ALA A 84 16.43 -1.38 -6.38
N ILE A 85 15.12 -1.21 -6.66
CA ILE A 85 14.58 -1.31 -8.01
C ILE A 85 15.12 -0.19 -8.91
N ILE A 86 15.19 1.04 -8.41
CA ILE A 86 15.82 2.14 -9.16
C ILE A 86 17.29 1.84 -9.45
N ALA A 87 18.01 1.23 -8.50
CA ALA A 87 19.41 0.86 -8.70
C ALA A 87 19.61 -0.18 -9.82
N THR A 88 18.60 -0.99 -10.14
CA THR A 88 18.66 -1.87 -11.33
C THR A 88 18.69 -1.09 -12.65
N GLY A 89 18.25 0.17 -12.64
CA GLY A 89 18.36 1.09 -13.77
C GLY A 89 19.81 1.42 -14.17
N LEU A 90 20.80 1.15 -13.31
CA LEU A 90 22.22 1.24 -13.66
C LEU A 90 22.62 0.16 -14.68
N LEU A 91 21.89 -0.96 -14.70
CA LEU A 91 22.12 -2.08 -15.64
C LEU A 91 21.33 -1.88 -16.92
N GLU A 92 20.13 -1.31 -16.83
CA GLU A 92 19.24 -1.07 -17.95
C GLU A 92 18.60 0.31 -17.82
N PRO A 93 18.95 1.32 -18.67
CA PRO A 93 18.47 2.69 -18.53
C PRO A 93 16.94 2.86 -18.50
N MET A 94 16.18 1.99 -19.17
CA MET A 94 14.72 2.03 -19.16
C MET A 94 14.14 1.71 -17.77
N MET A 95 14.88 0.96 -16.93
CA MET A 95 14.48 0.66 -15.56
C MET A 95 14.50 1.89 -14.65
N PHE A 96 15.31 2.93 -14.95
CA PHE A 96 15.24 4.20 -14.23
C PHE A 96 13.88 4.87 -14.37
N LEU A 97 13.32 4.89 -15.58
CA LEU A 97 12.01 5.50 -15.84
C LEU A 97 10.92 4.75 -15.09
N VAL A 98 10.93 3.43 -15.17
CA VAL A 98 9.96 2.55 -14.50
C VAL A 98 10.10 2.68 -12.97
N GLY A 99 11.31 2.56 -12.45
CA GLY A 99 11.57 2.68 -11.02
C GLY A 99 11.21 4.04 -10.45
N ALA A 100 11.51 5.13 -11.19
CA ALA A 100 11.13 6.49 -10.79
C ALA A 100 9.60 6.67 -10.77
N ALA A 101 8.88 6.12 -11.75
CA ALA A 101 7.42 6.17 -11.79
C ALA A 101 6.79 5.43 -10.58
N PHE A 102 7.29 4.23 -10.25
CA PHE A 102 6.82 3.47 -9.09
C PHE A 102 7.18 4.16 -7.77
N LEU A 103 8.38 4.73 -7.65
CA LEU A 103 8.74 5.52 -6.48
C LEU A 103 7.81 6.73 -6.32
N ALA A 104 7.54 7.47 -7.40
CA ALA A 104 6.62 8.60 -7.36
C ALA A 104 5.20 8.16 -6.95
N LEU A 105 4.71 7.05 -7.50
CA LEU A 105 3.43 6.46 -7.12
C LEU A 105 3.42 6.03 -5.65
N TRP A 106 4.49 5.39 -5.18
CA TRP A 106 4.62 4.95 -3.79
C TRP A 106 4.61 6.14 -2.82
N VAL A 107 5.40 7.20 -3.11
CA VAL A 107 5.43 8.43 -2.30
C VAL A 107 4.06 9.11 -2.31
N TYR A 108 3.42 9.21 -3.47
CA TYR A 108 2.07 9.77 -3.59
C TYR A 108 1.06 9.00 -2.74
N CYS A 109 1.04 7.67 -2.85
CA CYS A 109 0.15 6.82 -2.05
C CYS A 109 0.42 6.94 -0.55
N PHE A 110 1.70 7.03 -0.16
CA PHE A 110 2.10 7.21 1.24
C PHE A 110 1.61 8.53 1.80
N VAL A 111 1.87 9.66 1.11
CA VAL A 111 1.46 10.99 1.55
C VAL A 111 -0.06 11.10 1.60
N ARG A 112 -0.73 10.67 0.52
CA ARG A 112 -2.18 10.74 0.40
C ARG A 112 -2.90 9.84 1.40
N GLY A 113 -2.41 8.62 1.57
CA GLY A 113 -2.93 7.68 2.56
C GLY A 113 -2.87 8.26 3.99
N ARG A 114 -1.71 8.81 4.38
CA ARG A 114 -1.55 9.44 5.70
C ARG A 114 -2.44 10.65 5.92
N GLN A 115 -2.68 11.46 4.88
CA GLN A 115 -3.61 12.59 4.96
C GLN A 115 -5.03 12.11 5.26
N ILE A 116 -5.50 11.11 4.52
CA ILE A 116 -6.86 10.57 4.70
C ILE A 116 -7.00 9.87 6.05
N ASP A 117 -6.01 9.10 6.49
CA ASP A 117 -6.02 8.42 7.79
C ASP A 117 -6.09 9.46 8.95
N ARG A 118 -5.37 10.60 8.83
CA ARG A 118 -5.44 11.71 9.80
C ARG A 118 -6.81 12.38 9.81
N GLN A 119 -7.41 12.63 8.64
CA GLN A 119 -8.74 13.23 8.54
C GLN A 119 -9.80 12.31 9.16
N LYS A 120 -9.73 11.00 8.87
CA LYS A 120 -10.61 10.00 9.49
C LYS A 120 -10.48 9.98 11.01
N ALA A 121 -9.25 10.01 11.52
CA ALA A 121 -9.01 10.04 12.97
C ALA A 121 -9.56 11.31 13.62
N ALA A 122 -9.38 12.50 13.01
CA ALA A 122 -9.90 13.76 13.50
C ALA A 122 -11.43 13.77 13.50
N TRP A 123 -12.06 13.24 12.47
CA TRP A 123 -13.52 13.14 12.37
C TRP A 123 -14.10 12.21 13.45
N LEU A 124 -13.49 11.05 13.69
CA LEU A 124 -13.90 10.13 14.75
C LEU A 124 -13.73 10.75 16.15
N ALA A 125 -12.65 11.49 16.37
CA ALA A 125 -12.43 12.20 17.63
C ALA A 125 -13.49 13.30 17.87
N ALA A 126 -13.88 14.05 16.83
CA ALA A 126 -14.93 15.06 16.92
C ALA A 126 -16.30 14.43 17.26
N GLN A 127 -16.61 13.27 16.69
CA GLN A 127 -17.84 12.54 17.05
C GLN A 127 -17.83 12.02 18.49
N ALA A 128 -16.68 11.53 18.97
CA ALA A 128 -16.53 11.02 20.32
C ALA A 128 -16.62 12.12 21.39
N SER A 129 -16.23 13.37 21.07
CA SER A 129 -16.31 14.52 21.96
C SER A 129 -17.70 15.13 22.11
N GLY A 130 -18.70 14.57 21.43
CA GLY A 130 -20.12 14.94 21.64
C GLY A 130 -20.44 16.39 21.26
N THR A 131 -19.73 16.99 20.32
CA THR A 131 -20.12 18.30 19.79
C THR A 131 -21.44 18.08 19.03
N PRO A 132 -22.60 18.63 19.51
CA PRO A 132 -23.86 18.47 18.81
C PRO A 132 -23.69 19.10 17.43
N SER A 133 -23.98 18.33 16.37
CA SER A 133 -24.34 18.91 15.08
C SER A 133 -25.33 20.03 15.36
N PRO A 134 -25.26 21.20 14.69
CA PRO A 134 -26.32 22.19 14.79
C PRO A 134 -27.58 21.57 14.17
N ALA A 135 -28.26 20.76 14.98
CA ALA A 135 -29.57 20.24 14.65
C ALA A 135 -30.52 21.42 14.70
N THR A 136 -30.96 21.78 13.48
CA THR A 136 -32.31 22.28 13.18
C THR A 136 -33.10 22.58 14.44
N SER A 137 -33.17 23.85 14.84
CA SER A 137 -34.21 24.33 15.73
C SER A 137 -35.55 23.89 15.16
N PRO A 138 -36.42 23.21 15.88
CA PRO A 138 -37.79 23.12 15.49
C PRO A 138 -38.36 24.52 15.59
N GLU A 139 -38.55 25.15 14.46
CA GLU A 139 -39.30 26.40 14.34
C GLU A 139 -40.68 26.16 14.96
N GLY A 140 -40.84 26.85 16.12
CA GLY A 140 -42.04 26.75 16.92
C GLY A 140 -43.24 27.20 16.14
N ASP A 141 -44.17 26.33 16.14
CA ASP A 141 -45.56 26.58 15.89
C ASP A 141 -46.07 27.62 16.90
N THR A 142 -46.54 28.77 16.47
CA THR A 142 -47.34 29.72 17.27
C THR A 142 -48.63 30.02 16.54
N PRO A 143 -49.75 30.12 17.28
CA PRO A 143 -51.13 30.08 16.86
C PRO A 143 -51.58 31.27 16.03
#